data_cbcde2c62b822d3c5a27c2667fd22dc9
#
_entry.id   cbcde2c62b822d3c5a27c2667fd22dc9
#
_cell.length_a   1.000
_cell.length_b   1.000
_cell.length_c   1.000
_cell.angle_alpha   90.00
_cell.angle_beta   90.00
_cell.angle_gamma   90.00
#
_symmetry.space_group_name_H-M   'P 1'
#
loop_
_entity.id
_entity.type
_entity.pdbx_description
1 polymer ?
#
loop_
_entity_poly.entity_id
_entity_poly.type
_entity_poly.pdbx_seq_one_letter_code
_entity_poly.pdbx_strand_id
1 'polypeptide(L)'
;MYNYVNETWQKMWKEKSEGIKEKAIAWRKGPTIVRIERPSRIDKARRLGYKAKQGFVVVRVRVGRGGMRKSRPKAGRRPKHLGTVKIKADVSAREVAERRASEKYPNLKVLNSYFVYKDGKYAWYEVILLDLSHPAIADEFRHLRT
;
A
#
# COMPACT_ATOMS: atom_id res chain seq x y z
N MET A 1 4.35 13.48 -20.87
CA MET A 1 3.26 12.47 -20.75
C MET A 1 2.85 12.21 -19.30
N TYR A 2 3.72 11.75 -18.40
CA TYR A 2 3.33 11.40 -17.00
C TYR A 2 2.84 12.56 -16.15
N ASN A 3 3.20 13.80 -16.44
CA ASN A 3 2.67 14.97 -15.73
C ASN A 3 1.16 15.11 -15.94
N TYR A 4 0.69 15.01 -17.18
CA TYR A 4 -0.74 15.05 -17.50
C TYR A 4 -1.53 13.90 -16.85
N VAL A 5 -0.95 12.70 -16.82
CA VAL A 5 -1.55 11.55 -16.12
C VAL A 5 -1.70 11.84 -14.62
N ASN A 6 -0.67 12.43 -14.00
CA ASN A 6 -0.71 12.80 -12.59
C ASN A 6 -1.73 13.91 -12.31
N GLU A 7 -1.80 14.93 -13.16
CA GLU A 7 -2.79 16.02 -13.07
C GLU A 7 -4.22 15.48 -13.18
N THR A 8 -4.47 14.63 -14.18
CA THR A 8 -5.77 13.97 -14.35
C THR A 8 -6.16 13.17 -13.12
N TRP A 9 -5.21 12.40 -12.55
CA TRP A 9 -5.45 11.66 -11.32
C TRP A 9 -5.78 12.57 -10.14
N GLN A 10 -5.02 13.65 -9.96
CA GLN A 10 -5.25 14.62 -8.90
C GLN A 10 -6.61 15.31 -9.04
N LYS A 11 -7.00 15.69 -10.28
CA LYS A 11 -8.30 16.27 -10.57
C LYS A 11 -9.42 15.30 -10.22
N MET A 12 -9.38 14.08 -10.72
CA MET A 12 -10.36 13.04 -10.40
C MET A 12 -10.50 12.79 -8.90
N TRP A 13 -9.38 12.87 -8.16
CA TRP A 13 -9.39 12.65 -6.72
C TRP A 13 -9.94 13.83 -5.93
N LYS A 14 -9.63 15.07 -6.32
CA LYS A 14 -10.18 16.29 -5.71
C LYS A 14 -11.68 16.40 -5.93
N GLU A 15 -12.13 16.16 -7.14
CA GLU A 15 -13.54 16.22 -7.55
C GLU A 15 -14.35 15.01 -7.09
N LYS A 16 -13.70 14.00 -6.51
CA LYS A 16 -14.32 12.72 -6.12
C LYS A 16 -15.19 12.13 -7.25
N SER A 17 -14.62 12.09 -8.45
CA SER A 17 -15.34 11.63 -9.66
C SER A 17 -16.04 10.30 -9.42
N GLU A 18 -17.17 10.07 -10.08
CA GLU A 18 -17.95 8.83 -9.94
C GLU A 18 -17.12 7.59 -10.20
N GLY A 19 -16.29 7.60 -11.24
CA GLY A 19 -15.43 6.46 -11.55
C GLY A 19 -14.44 6.07 -10.43
N ILE A 20 -13.97 7.03 -9.63
CA ILE A 20 -13.14 6.71 -8.43
C ILE A 20 -14.01 6.14 -7.29
N LYS A 21 -15.22 6.66 -7.11
CA LYS A 21 -16.14 6.15 -6.09
C LYS A 21 -16.55 4.71 -6.38
N GLU A 22 -16.91 4.40 -7.61
CA GLU A 22 -17.26 3.04 -8.06
C GLU A 22 -16.09 2.07 -7.84
N LYS A 23 -14.88 2.45 -8.25
CA LYS A 23 -13.68 1.66 -7.98
C LYS A 23 -13.47 1.42 -6.49
N ALA A 24 -13.64 2.44 -5.65
CA ALA A 24 -13.49 2.32 -4.21
C ALA A 24 -14.55 1.38 -3.59
N ILE A 25 -15.78 1.41 -4.09
CA ILE A 25 -16.86 0.48 -3.68
C ILE A 25 -16.48 -0.95 -4.05
N ALA A 26 -16.03 -1.19 -5.29
CA ALA A 26 -15.58 -2.50 -5.74
C ALA A 26 -14.40 -3.01 -4.92
N TRP A 27 -13.39 -2.16 -4.66
CA TRP A 27 -12.22 -2.51 -3.85
C TRP A 27 -12.56 -2.81 -2.39
N ARG A 28 -13.62 -2.18 -1.86
CA ARG A 28 -14.09 -2.42 -0.50
C ARG A 28 -14.78 -3.78 -0.35
N LYS A 29 -15.49 -4.21 -1.38
CA LYS A 29 -16.13 -5.53 -1.42
C LYS A 29 -15.13 -6.67 -1.67
N GLY A 30 -14.04 -6.36 -2.37
CA GLY A 30 -13.01 -7.35 -2.74
C GLY A 30 -12.11 -7.79 -1.57
N PRO A 31 -11.19 -8.73 -1.81
CA PRO A 31 -10.20 -9.19 -0.84
C PRO A 31 -9.26 -8.07 -0.37
N THR A 32 -8.61 -8.30 0.77
CA THR A 32 -7.66 -7.33 1.35
C THR A 32 -6.41 -7.17 0.50
N ILE A 33 -5.96 -8.25 -0.13
CA ILE A 33 -4.75 -8.31 -0.96
C ILE A 33 -5.13 -8.91 -2.30
N VAL A 34 -4.98 -8.14 -3.37
CA VAL A 34 -5.36 -8.53 -4.73
C VAL A 34 -4.20 -8.28 -5.69
N ARG A 35 -3.80 -9.30 -6.44
CA ARG A 35 -2.89 -9.11 -7.58
C ARG A 35 -3.63 -8.38 -8.69
N ILE A 36 -3.01 -7.39 -9.28
CA ILE A 36 -3.54 -6.62 -10.40
C ILE A 36 -2.61 -6.72 -11.61
N GLU A 37 -3.19 -6.77 -12.79
CA GLU A 37 -2.43 -6.90 -14.04
C GLU A 37 -1.69 -5.61 -14.40
N ARG A 38 -2.32 -4.47 -14.13
CA ARG A 38 -1.79 -3.15 -14.45
C ARG A 38 -1.88 -2.21 -13.24
N PRO A 39 -0.84 -1.41 -12.98
CA PRO A 39 -0.88 -0.44 -11.92
C PRO A 39 -1.96 0.62 -12.18
N SER A 40 -2.72 0.99 -11.15
CA SER A 40 -3.76 2.04 -11.28
C SER A 40 -3.14 3.41 -11.55
N ARG A 41 -1.92 3.64 -11.05
CA ARG A 41 -1.16 4.88 -11.24
C ARG A 41 0.16 4.58 -11.92
N ILE A 42 0.14 4.58 -13.24
CA ILE A 42 1.35 4.29 -14.03
C ILE A 42 2.45 5.34 -13.83
N ASP A 43 2.08 6.60 -13.60
CA ASP A 43 3.00 7.70 -13.30
C ASP A 43 3.83 7.41 -12.04
N LYS A 44 3.17 6.99 -10.97
CA LYS A 44 3.84 6.65 -9.70
C LYS A 44 4.60 5.33 -9.80
N ALA A 45 3.99 4.32 -10.40
CA ALA A 45 4.62 3.01 -10.54
C ALA A 45 5.95 3.11 -11.27
N ARG A 46 6.00 3.82 -12.41
CA ARG A 46 7.24 3.98 -13.20
C ARG A 46 8.31 4.79 -12.49
N ARG A 47 7.93 5.85 -11.78
CA ARG A 47 8.89 6.62 -10.96
C ARG A 47 9.53 5.76 -9.85
N LEU A 48 8.85 4.71 -9.40
CA LEU A 48 9.31 3.80 -8.36
C LEU A 48 9.97 2.52 -8.93
N GLY A 49 10.29 2.51 -10.22
CA GLY A 49 11.03 1.45 -10.86
C GLY A 49 10.19 0.35 -11.52
N TYR A 50 8.86 0.49 -11.57
CA TYR A 50 8.02 -0.49 -12.27
C TYR A 50 8.31 -0.51 -13.78
N LYS A 51 8.47 -1.70 -14.31
CA LYS A 51 8.55 -1.97 -15.75
C LYS A 51 7.48 -2.99 -16.13
N ALA A 52 6.86 -2.79 -17.31
CA ALA A 52 5.84 -3.70 -17.85
C ALA A 52 6.51 -4.88 -18.54
N LYS A 53 7.22 -5.71 -17.77
CA LYS A 53 7.86 -6.95 -18.24
C LYS A 53 7.61 -8.07 -17.24
N GLN A 54 7.83 -9.30 -17.67
CA GLN A 54 7.73 -10.49 -16.80
C GLN A 54 8.67 -10.35 -15.60
N GLY A 55 8.24 -10.91 -14.45
CA GLY A 55 8.96 -10.79 -13.20
C GLY A 55 8.55 -9.57 -12.35
N PHE A 56 7.80 -8.60 -12.90
CA PHE A 56 7.15 -7.56 -12.10
C PHE A 56 5.72 -7.94 -11.76
N VAL A 57 5.38 -7.88 -10.49
CA VAL A 57 4.03 -8.15 -9.99
C VAL A 57 3.55 -6.94 -9.21
N VAL A 58 2.33 -6.50 -9.46
CA VAL A 58 1.71 -5.41 -8.72
C VAL A 58 0.57 -5.96 -7.89
N VAL A 59 0.56 -5.60 -6.61
CA VAL A 59 -0.43 -6.07 -5.64
C VAL A 59 -1.07 -4.89 -4.95
N ARG A 60 -2.39 -4.82 -4.97
CA ARG A 60 -3.16 -3.83 -4.22
C ARG A 60 -3.48 -4.36 -2.84
N VAL A 61 -3.13 -3.59 -1.83
CA VAL A 61 -3.35 -3.92 -0.42
C VAL A 61 -4.26 -2.88 0.23
N ARG A 62 -5.29 -3.35 0.90
CA ARG A 62 -6.20 -2.54 1.71
C ARG A 62 -5.73 -2.53 3.16
N VAL A 63 -5.57 -1.34 3.72
CA VAL A 63 -5.19 -1.13 5.12
C VAL A 63 -6.29 -0.33 5.83
N GLY A 64 -6.66 -0.75 7.02
CA GLY A 64 -7.62 0.00 7.86
C GLY A 64 -7.04 1.36 8.24
N ARG A 65 -7.91 2.38 8.29
CA ARG A 65 -7.56 3.71 8.80
C ARG A 65 -7.89 3.79 10.30
N GLY A 66 -7.27 4.73 10.95
CA GLY A 66 -7.42 4.98 12.37
C GLY A 66 -6.09 4.88 13.11
N GLY A 67 -6.09 5.35 14.34
CA GLY A 67 -4.95 5.26 15.23
C GLY A 67 -4.97 3.98 16.07
N MET A 68 -3.84 3.68 16.68
CA MET A 68 -3.73 2.63 17.68
C MET A 68 -4.52 3.05 18.94
N ARG A 69 -5.47 2.23 19.37
CA ARG A 69 -6.22 2.45 20.59
C ARG A 69 -5.75 1.45 21.65
N LYS A 70 -5.26 1.98 22.77
CA LYS A 70 -4.91 1.15 23.93
C LYS A 70 -5.92 1.36 25.06
N SER A 71 -6.36 0.27 25.65
CA SER A 71 -7.23 0.29 26.82
C SER A 71 -6.49 0.88 28.01
N ARG A 72 -7.18 1.71 28.78
CA ARG A 72 -6.65 2.19 30.08
C ARG A 72 -6.63 1.05 31.09
N PRO A 73 -5.68 1.05 32.05
CA PRO A 73 -5.73 0.15 33.19
C PRO A 73 -7.05 0.31 33.94
N LYS A 74 -7.70 -0.80 34.28
CA LYS A 74 -9.06 -0.78 34.86
C LYS A 74 -9.09 -0.78 36.39
N ALA A 75 -8.00 -1.17 37.05
CA ALA A 75 -7.96 -1.30 38.50
C ALA A 75 -6.54 -1.09 39.07
N GLY A 76 -6.43 -0.87 40.39
CA GLY A 76 -5.18 -0.92 41.14
C GLY A 76 -4.19 0.24 40.90
N ARG A 77 -4.67 1.38 40.37
CA ARG A 77 -3.77 2.52 40.08
C ARG A 77 -4.39 3.84 40.50
N ARG A 78 -3.53 4.75 40.98
CA ARG A 78 -3.93 6.15 41.25
C ARG A 78 -4.32 6.85 39.92
N PRO A 79 -5.23 7.84 39.93
CA PRO A 79 -5.69 8.52 38.70
C PRO A 79 -4.58 9.01 37.77
N LYS A 80 -3.48 9.56 38.32
CA LYS A 80 -2.32 9.99 37.53
C LYS A 80 -1.60 8.89 36.75
N HIS A 81 -1.79 7.62 37.13
CA HIS A 81 -1.20 6.45 36.48
C HIS A 81 -2.16 5.72 35.54
N LEU A 82 -3.38 6.20 35.38
CA LEU A 82 -4.38 5.62 34.46
C LEU A 82 -4.22 6.09 33.02
N GLY A 83 -3.33 7.01 32.74
CA GLY A 83 -3.07 7.53 31.41
C GLY A 83 -2.33 6.54 30.50
N THR A 84 -2.64 6.57 29.23
CA THR A 84 -1.93 5.83 28.19
C THR A 84 -1.16 6.80 27.28
N VAL A 85 -0.50 7.74 27.90
CA VAL A 85 0.26 8.81 27.27
C VAL A 85 1.49 8.20 26.60
N LYS A 86 2.01 8.40 25.55
CA LYS A 86 3.21 7.84 24.87
C LYS A 86 2.96 6.60 24.02
N ILE A 87 1.71 6.31 23.67
CA ILE A 87 1.44 5.26 22.70
C ILE A 87 1.41 5.90 21.33
N LYS A 88 2.37 5.51 20.51
CA LYS A 88 2.45 5.91 19.10
C LYS A 88 2.45 4.66 18.24
N ALA A 89 1.80 4.72 17.07
CA ALA A 89 1.99 3.72 16.04
C ALA A 89 3.32 4.04 15.34
N ASP A 90 4.33 3.22 15.54
CA ASP A 90 5.65 3.42 14.92
C ASP A 90 5.66 2.99 13.45
N VAL A 91 4.68 2.17 13.05
CA VAL A 91 4.59 1.58 11.72
C VAL A 91 3.58 2.38 10.88
N SER A 92 4.02 2.85 9.72
CA SER A 92 3.16 3.56 8.77
C SER A 92 2.17 2.60 8.08
N ALA A 93 1.00 3.10 7.64
CA ALA A 93 0.04 2.29 6.89
C ALA A 93 0.64 1.76 5.56
N ARG A 94 1.59 2.46 4.98
CA ARG A 94 2.35 2.03 3.81
C ARG A 94 3.19 0.79 4.13
N GLU A 95 3.96 0.84 5.18
CA GLU A 95 4.80 -0.25 5.65
C GLU A 95 3.98 -1.49 6.05
N VAL A 96 2.80 -1.29 6.67
CA VAL A 96 1.84 -2.38 6.92
C VAL A 96 1.41 -3.04 5.61
N ALA A 97 1.18 -2.26 4.54
CA ALA A 97 0.82 -2.80 3.23
C ALA A 97 1.98 -3.61 2.62
N GLU A 98 3.20 -3.10 2.69
CA GLU A 98 4.41 -3.77 2.19
C GLU A 98 4.65 -5.10 2.92
N ARG A 99 4.57 -5.11 4.25
CA ARG A 99 4.73 -6.31 5.07
C ARG A 99 3.69 -7.38 4.73
N ARG A 100 2.40 -7.01 4.64
CA ARG A 100 1.32 -7.93 4.27
C ARG A 100 1.48 -8.50 2.87
N ALA A 101 1.99 -7.70 1.93
CA ALA A 101 2.28 -8.16 0.58
C ALA A 101 3.45 -9.18 0.59
N SER A 102 4.51 -8.90 1.33
CA SER A 102 5.66 -9.80 1.49
C SER A 102 5.25 -11.13 2.15
N GLU A 103 4.45 -11.10 3.20
CA GLU A 103 3.93 -12.30 3.88
C GLU A 103 3.10 -13.18 2.93
N LYS A 104 2.29 -12.57 2.06
CA LYS A 104 1.46 -13.32 1.09
C LYS A 104 2.25 -13.88 -0.07
N TYR A 105 3.34 -13.22 -0.46
CA TYR A 105 4.17 -13.59 -1.62
C TYR A 105 5.65 -13.73 -1.20
N PRO A 106 6.00 -14.79 -0.43
CA PRO A 106 7.35 -14.95 0.12
C PRO A 106 8.43 -15.11 -0.95
N ASN A 107 8.07 -15.60 -2.13
CA ASN A 107 8.97 -15.77 -3.26
C ASN A 107 9.31 -14.45 -3.99
N LEU A 108 8.61 -13.37 -3.65
CA LEU A 108 8.76 -12.08 -4.31
C LEU A 108 9.36 -11.04 -3.34
N LYS A 109 10.32 -10.27 -3.83
CA LYS A 109 10.91 -9.16 -3.07
C LYS A 109 10.11 -7.88 -3.27
N VAL A 110 9.84 -7.14 -2.22
CA VAL A 110 9.22 -5.81 -2.31
C VAL A 110 10.24 -4.82 -2.87
N LEU A 111 9.92 -4.20 -4.01
CA LEU A 111 10.72 -3.12 -4.58
C LEU A 111 10.33 -1.78 -3.96
N ASN A 112 9.06 -1.44 -4.04
CA ASN A 112 8.53 -0.18 -3.51
C ASN A 112 6.99 -0.22 -3.46
N SER A 113 6.38 0.82 -2.89
CA SER A 113 4.94 0.95 -2.85
C SER A 113 4.48 2.40 -3.00
N TYR A 114 3.22 2.61 -3.32
CA TYR A 114 2.63 3.94 -3.41
C TYR A 114 1.17 3.96 -3.02
N PHE A 115 0.75 5.11 -2.54
CA PHE A 115 -0.63 5.39 -2.18
C PHE A 115 -1.49 5.55 -3.45
N VAL A 116 -2.66 4.92 -3.45
CA VAL A 116 -3.65 5.00 -4.53
C VAL A 116 -4.83 5.86 -4.12
N TYR A 117 -5.55 5.44 -3.07
CA TYR A 117 -6.78 6.09 -2.63
C TYR A 117 -7.02 5.87 -1.13
N LYS A 118 -7.84 6.73 -0.52
CA LYS A 118 -8.35 6.56 0.84
C LYS A 118 -9.82 6.96 0.92
N ASP A 119 -10.59 6.20 1.66
CA ASP A 119 -11.94 6.55 2.08
C ASP A 119 -11.98 6.82 3.60
N GLY A 120 -13.19 6.89 4.18
CA GLY A 120 -13.36 7.07 5.62
C GLY A 120 -12.79 5.91 6.46
N LYS A 121 -12.83 4.68 5.95
CA LYS A 121 -12.52 3.44 6.68
C LYS A 121 -11.21 2.78 6.27
N TYR A 122 -10.80 2.91 5.01
CA TYR A 122 -9.66 2.22 4.44
C TYR A 122 -8.74 3.15 3.65
N ALA A 123 -7.50 2.71 3.50
CA ALA A 123 -6.51 3.25 2.56
C ALA A 123 -6.00 2.11 1.68
N TRP A 124 -5.80 2.38 0.40
CA TRP A 124 -5.28 1.42 -0.58
C TRP A 124 -3.90 1.84 -1.05
N TYR A 125 -3.00 0.87 -1.00
CA TYR A 125 -1.64 0.98 -1.50
C TYR A 125 -1.42 -0.05 -2.59
N GLU A 126 -0.64 0.29 -3.58
CA GLU A 126 -0.13 -0.67 -4.56
C GLU A 126 1.34 -0.92 -4.26
N VAL A 127 1.68 -2.19 -4.13
CA VAL A 127 3.03 -2.67 -3.83
C VAL A 127 3.59 -3.32 -5.07
N ILE A 128 4.78 -2.91 -5.47
CA ILE A 128 5.52 -3.46 -6.61
C ILE A 128 6.44 -4.55 -6.06
N LEU A 129 6.24 -5.76 -6.55
CA LEU A 129 7.01 -6.94 -6.18
C LEU A 129 7.87 -7.39 -7.36
N LEU A 130 9.03 -7.96 -7.07
CA LEU A 130 9.97 -8.50 -8.03
C LEU A 130 10.17 -9.99 -7.80
N ASP A 131 10.13 -10.76 -8.88
CA ASP A 131 10.59 -12.12 -8.90
C ASP A 131 12.08 -12.14 -9.26
N LEU A 132 12.93 -12.26 -8.25
CA LEU A 132 14.38 -12.28 -8.42
C LEU A 132 14.88 -13.57 -9.06
N SER A 133 14.07 -14.62 -9.11
CA SER A 133 14.41 -15.88 -9.78
C SER A 133 14.17 -15.82 -11.29
N HIS A 134 13.35 -14.86 -11.74
CA HIS A 134 13.00 -14.73 -13.15
C HIS A 134 14.20 -14.18 -13.96
N PRO A 135 14.61 -14.83 -15.07
CA PRO A 135 15.81 -14.44 -15.84
C PRO A 135 15.76 -12.99 -16.33
N ALA A 136 14.59 -12.50 -16.76
CA ALA A 136 14.43 -11.12 -17.22
C ALA A 136 14.70 -10.05 -16.12
N ILE A 137 14.73 -10.43 -14.85
CA ILE A 137 14.92 -9.53 -13.69
C ILE A 137 16.30 -9.75 -13.03
N ALA A 138 16.80 -10.98 -13.10
CA ALA A 138 17.95 -11.45 -12.34
C ALA A 138 19.20 -10.56 -12.46
N ASP A 139 19.51 -10.08 -13.64
CA ASP A 139 20.71 -9.26 -13.88
C ASP A 139 20.53 -7.81 -13.43
N GLU A 140 19.36 -7.22 -13.69
CA GLU A 140 19.09 -5.82 -13.38
C GLU A 140 19.01 -5.55 -11.86
N PHE A 141 18.51 -6.53 -11.09
CA PHE A 141 18.27 -6.39 -9.66
C PHE A 141 19.14 -7.36 -8.81
N ARG A 142 20.29 -7.77 -9.33
CA ARG A 142 21.22 -8.67 -8.63
C ARG A 142 21.58 -8.19 -7.22
N HIS A 143 21.70 -6.88 -7.02
CA HIS A 143 22.00 -6.26 -5.72
C HIS A 143 20.92 -6.43 -4.65
N LEU A 144 19.69 -6.85 -5.02
CA LEU A 144 18.60 -7.10 -4.08
C LEU A 144 18.49 -8.58 -3.65
N ARG A 145 19.39 -9.44 -4.09
CA ARG A 145 19.40 -10.88 -3.75
C ARG A 145 20.00 -11.21 -2.38
N THR A 146 20.57 -10.22 -1.70
CA THR A 146 21.11 -10.38 -0.33
C THR A 146 20.02 -10.44 0.72
#